data_68b26402b65777e280e8acee686c1aff
#
_entry.id   68b26402b65777e280e8acee686c1aff
#
_cell.length_a   1.000
_cell.length_b   1.000
_cell.length_c   1.000
_cell.angle_alpha   90.00
_cell.angle_beta   90.00
_cell.angle_gamma   90.00
#
_symmetry.space_group_name_H-M   'P 1'
#
loop_
_entity.id
_entity.type
_entity.pdbx_description
1 polymer ?
#
loop_
_entity_poly.entity_id
_entity_poly.type
_entity_poly.pdbx_seq_one_letter_code
_entity_poly.pdbx_strand_id
1 'polypeptide(L)'
;MLRYSLETLPYQEYWTGLSFNGKKIGFNRVAVRREGEGHVIESETALQMRLLDRNKGFRMFALDRIAPDLQLREFEYRYSLDGSNLELRGRVEGERLQLQIVNAAGVHEQALDLGQEPVYPRSALLLYPLVQGIRPGVNYRYWVYDAEDRQLSEVRQYVTGYERSNLFAGGAYRLQTSIRAQEATAWIGAKGQPLLESSLDGVMTALLQREAQARNYLVQAALNREETLINYSLVPADRRIADPRKASALTLALSGMGEFLLPVPNSRQQCAPADNGDVICRVLATVAHREPAPPDEHQLQKYLEHTPILPTGHPTLELLATDIAGGLEDPGERMRAVFSWIRDNIGDDAVDVFTALDVLKQRNAECQGQSFLYTSLARTLGIPTRVVNGLVYSKRRNGFLYHTWAESWDGNAWQSIDPTLGQFPVDVTHIRLIDGAEISDLTPLLQLIGRIQARVLEVGAP
;
A
#
# COMPACT_ATOMS: atom_id res chain seq x y z
N MET A 1 25.52 10.21 -25.89
CA MET A 1 24.77 8.95 -25.65
C MET A 1 25.51 8.15 -24.63
N LEU A 2 24.82 7.71 -23.57
CA LEU A 2 25.35 6.83 -22.53
C LEU A 2 24.77 5.43 -22.77
N ARG A 3 25.63 4.41 -22.92
CA ARG A 3 25.21 3.02 -23.15
C ARG A 3 26.18 2.06 -22.49
N TYR A 4 25.64 1.08 -21.77
CA TYR A 4 26.38 -0.02 -21.16
C TYR A 4 25.65 -1.32 -21.40
N SER A 5 26.37 -2.42 -21.59
CA SER A 5 25.81 -3.76 -21.40
C SER A 5 25.94 -4.15 -19.91
N LEU A 6 25.25 -5.19 -19.47
CA LEU A 6 25.40 -5.70 -18.10
C LEU A 6 26.85 -6.12 -17.78
N GLU A 7 27.60 -6.57 -18.79
CA GLU A 7 29.02 -6.96 -18.66
C GLU A 7 29.97 -5.77 -18.58
N THR A 8 29.58 -4.61 -19.12
CA THR A 8 30.41 -3.40 -19.17
C THR A 8 30.00 -2.33 -18.18
N LEU A 9 29.05 -2.64 -17.28
CA LEU A 9 28.66 -1.73 -16.20
C LEU A 9 29.90 -1.34 -15.38
N PRO A 10 30.19 -0.05 -15.19
CA PRO A 10 31.35 0.40 -14.43
C PRO A 10 31.16 0.31 -12.92
N TYR A 11 30.18 -0.45 -12.46
CA TYR A 11 29.91 -0.76 -11.07
C TYR A 11 29.30 -2.16 -10.95
N GLN A 12 29.56 -2.83 -9.84
CA GLN A 12 28.89 -4.08 -9.46
C GLN A 12 27.76 -3.84 -8.47
N GLU A 13 27.85 -2.78 -7.68
CA GLU A 13 26.82 -2.37 -6.74
C GLU A 13 26.81 -0.85 -6.56
N TYR A 14 25.68 -0.35 -6.07
CA TYR A 14 25.54 1.00 -5.56
C TYR A 14 24.58 1.06 -4.37
N TRP A 15 24.73 2.11 -3.58
CA TRP A 15 23.94 2.37 -2.37
C TRP A 15 23.28 3.73 -2.47
N THR A 16 22.00 3.80 -2.10
CA THR A 16 21.28 5.07 -2.00
C THR A 16 20.71 5.24 -0.59
N GLY A 17 20.79 6.45 -0.08
CA GLY A 17 20.12 6.83 1.17
C GLY A 17 18.71 7.30 0.86
N LEU A 18 17.72 6.65 1.49
CA LEU A 18 16.31 6.95 1.32
C LEU A 18 15.88 8.03 2.31
N SER A 19 15.18 9.04 1.81
CA SER A 19 14.63 10.11 2.63
C SER A 19 13.16 10.33 2.31
N PHE A 20 12.36 10.61 3.35
CA PHE A 20 10.97 10.99 3.27
C PHE A 20 10.82 12.41 3.82
N ASN A 21 10.29 13.32 3.01
CA ASN A 21 10.16 14.74 3.34
C ASN A 21 11.48 15.34 3.89
N GLY A 22 12.60 15.04 3.21
CA GLY A 22 13.95 15.49 3.56
C GLY A 22 14.59 14.80 4.76
N LYS A 23 13.90 13.87 5.45
CA LYS A 23 14.43 13.12 6.59
C LYS A 23 14.85 11.74 6.16
N LYS A 24 16.07 11.35 6.52
CA LYS A 24 16.59 10.04 6.19
C LYS A 24 15.85 8.95 6.96
N ILE A 25 15.30 7.99 6.22
CA ILE A 25 14.49 6.89 6.76
C ILE A 25 15.10 5.52 6.46
N GLY A 26 16.07 5.41 5.56
CA GLY A 26 16.58 4.11 5.19
C GLY A 26 17.67 4.14 4.14
N PHE A 27 17.86 2.98 3.54
CA PHE A 27 18.73 2.82 2.38
C PHE A 27 18.14 1.81 1.39
N ASN A 28 18.65 1.89 0.17
CA ASN A 28 18.53 0.82 -0.81
C ASN A 28 19.93 0.48 -1.35
N ARG A 29 20.22 -0.82 -1.51
CA ARG A 29 21.39 -1.36 -2.17
C ARG A 29 20.93 -2.13 -3.42
N VAL A 30 21.60 -1.92 -4.53
CA VAL A 30 21.40 -2.71 -5.75
C VAL A 30 22.74 -3.26 -6.19
N ALA A 31 22.80 -4.56 -6.47
CA ALA A 31 23.99 -5.22 -7.02
C ALA A 31 23.62 -6.01 -8.28
N VAL A 32 24.49 -5.98 -9.27
CA VAL A 32 24.34 -6.72 -10.53
C VAL A 32 25.53 -7.67 -10.68
N ARG A 33 25.25 -8.97 -10.82
CA ARG A 33 26.27 -10.01 -10.93
C ARG A 33 25.97 -10.94 -12.09
N ARG A 34 27.01 -11.50 -12.71
CA ARG A 34 26.85 -12.56 -13.70
C ARG A 34 26.53 -13.90 -13.01
N GLU A 35 25.56 -14.63 -13.52
CA GLU A 35 25.21 -15.98 -13.09
C GLU A 35 24.91 -16.84 -14.31
N GLY A 36 25.78 -17.82 -14.61
CA GLY A 36 25.65 -18.67 -15.79
C GLY A 36 25.68 -17.88 -17.10
N GLU A 37 24.65 -18.06 -17.91
CA GLU A 37 24.46 -17.34 -19.19
C GLU A 37 23.70 -16.02 -18.99
N GLY A 38 23.19 -15.72 -17.80
CA GLY A 38 22.43 -14.51 -17.47
C GLY A 38 23.09 -13.68 -16.38
N HIS A 39 22.25 -12.89 -15.72
CA HIS A 39 22.67 -12.04 -14.60
C HIS A 39 21.65 -12.15 -13.46
N VAL A 40 22.11 -11.78 -12.27
CA VAL A 40 21.28 -11.60 -11.09
C VAL A 40 21.33 -10.13 -10.68
N ILE A 41 20.15 -9.56 -10.46
CA ILE A 41 20.00 -8.26 -9.79
C ILE A 41 19.55 -8.54 -8.36
N GLU A 42 20.37 -8.13 -7.38
CA GLU A 42 20.01 -8.17 -5.97
C GLU A 42 19.66 -6.77 -5.51
N SER A 43 18.58 -6.64 -4.76
CA SER A 43 18.21 -5.40 -4.09
C SER A 43 17.95 -5.65 -2.61
N GLU A 44 18.46 -4.77 -1.76
CA GLU A 44 18.17 -4.75 -0.33
C GLU A 44 17.65 -3.37 0.04
N THR A 45 16.41 -3.30 0.52
CA THR A 45 15.82 -2.07 1.04
C THR A 45 15.57 -2.22 2.54
N ALA A 46 15.99 -1.24 3.31
CA ALA A 46 15.69 -1.18 4.74
C ALA A 46 15.20 0.23 5.09
N LEU A 47 14.04 0.28 5.73
CA LEU A 47 13.40 1.52 6.18
C LEU A 47 13.15 1.46 7.68
N GLN A 48 13.26 2.61 8.33
CA GLN A 48 12.83 2.80 9.70
C GLN A 48 12.21 4.19 9.85
N MET A 49 10.99 4.22 10.32
CA MET A 49 10.23 5.46 10.52
C MET A 49 9.54 5.44 11.89
N ARG A 50 9.23 6.61 12.41
CA ARG A 50 8.40 6.73 13.59
C ARG A 50 6.94 6.94 13.19
N LEU A 51 6.07 6.09 13.73
CA LEU A 51 4.63 6.14 13.51
C LEU A 51 3.93 5.83 14.84
N LEU A 52 2.98 6.67 15.27
CA LEU A 52 2.21 6.52 16.52
C LEU A 52 3.10 6.23 17.74
N ASP A 53 4.16 7.04 17.92
CA ASP A 53 5.16 6.93 18.99
C ASP A 53 6.00 5.64 18.98
N ARG A 54 5.91 4.80 17.95
CA ARG A 54 6.70 3.57 17.77
C ARG A 54 7.63 3.66 16.57
N ASN A 55 8.75 2.95 16.64
CA ASN A 55 9.63 2.76 15.51
C ASN A 55 9.14 1.59 14.67
N LYS A 56 8.79 1.86 13.42
CA LYS A 56 8.38 0.88 12.40
C LYS A 56 9.56 0.52 11.53
N GLY A 57 9.81 -0.76 11.35
CA GLY A 57 10.90 -1.29 10.53
C GLY A 57 10.38 -2.13 9.37
N PHE A 58 10.80 -1.79 8.16
CA PHE A 58 10.55 -2.57 6.95
C PHE A 58 11.87 -3.02 6.35
N ARG A 59 11.94 -4.27 5.93
CA ARG A 59 13.05 -4.81 5.15
C ARG A 59 12.51 -5.58 3.95
N MET A 60 13.15 -5.38 2.81
CA MET A 60 12.92 -6.14 1.59
C MET A 60 14.26 -6.62 1.05
N PHE A 61 14.30 -7.89 0.70
CA PHE A 61 15.36 -8.47 -0.11
C PHE A 61 14.73 -8.98 -1.40
N ALA A 62 15.25 -8.56 -2.53
CA ALA A 62 14.80 -8.98 -3.84
C ALA A 62 15.96 -9.56 -4.64
N LEU A 63 15.72 -10.66 -5.33
CA LEU A 63 16.64 -11.31 -6.22
C LEU A 63 15.91 -11.62 -7.53
N ASP A 64 16.38 -11.02 -8.62
CA ASP A 64 15.87 -11.23 -9.97
C ASP A 64 16.92 -11.93 -10.82
N ARG A 65 16.61 -13.12 -11.36
CA ARG A 65 17.40 -13.78 -12.40
C ARG A 65 16.88 -13.38 -13.76
N ILE A 66 17.76 -12.81 -14.55
CA ILE A 66 17.44 -12.23 -15.84
C ILE A 66 18.30 -12.83 -16.97
N ALA A 67 17.74 -12.80 -18.16
CA ALA A 67 18.47 -13.08 -19.38
C ALA A 67 19.46 -11.92 -19.73
N PRO A 68 20.41 -12.13 -20.66
CA PRO A 68 21.33 -11.04 -21.08
C PRO A 68 20.65 -9.79 -21.64
N ASP A 69 19.42 -9.91 -22.12
CA ASP A 69 18.57 -8.83 -22.63
C ASP A 69 17.65 -8.22 -21.58
N LEU A 70 17.87 -8.55 -20.29
CA LEU A 70 17.12 -8.13 -19.10
C LEU A 70 15.76 -8.80 -18.89
N GLN A 71 15.32 -9.72 -19.77
CA GLN A 71 14.05 -10.41 -19.59
C GLN A 71 14.05 -11.21 -18.26
N LEU A 72 12.95 -11.13 -17.53
CA LEU A 72 12.75 -11.87 -16.29
C LEU A 72 12.72 -13.38 -16.56
N ARG A 73 13.46 -14.16 -15.77
CA ARG A 73 13.42 -15.64 -15.76
C ARG A 73 12.86 -16.18 -14.47
N GLU A 74 13.34 -15.65 -13.36
CA GLU A 74 12.95 -16.09 -12.02
C GLU A 74 13.16 -14.95 -11.03
N PHE A 75 12.37 -14.92 -9.96
CA PHE A 75 12.59 -13.99 -8.87
C PHE A 75 12.30 -14.62 -7.51
N GLU A 76 12.92 -14.05 -6.46
CA GLU A 76 12.66 -14.35 -5.07
C GLU A 76 12.67 -13.03 -4.29
N TYR A 77 11.54 -12.68 -3.66
CA TYR A 77 11.40 -11.50 -2.84
C TYR A 77 11.00 -11.88 -1.43
N ARG A 78 11.68 -11.32 -0.45
CA ARG A 78 11.41 -11.53 0.98
C ARG A 78 11.16 -10.20 1.64
N TYR A 79 9.99 -10.06 2.23
CA TYR A 79 9.56 -8.90 2.98
C TYR A 79 9.48 -9.24 4.45
N SER A 80 9.95 -8.33 5.30
CA SER A 80 9.80 -8.42 6.76
C SER A 80 9.29 -7.09 7.28
N LEU A 81 8.21 -7.15 8.07
CA LEU A 81 7.50 -6.00 8.60
C LEU A 81 7.06 -6.34 10.04
N ASP A 82 7.65 -5.67 11.04
CA ASP A 82 7.31 -5.83 12.47
C ASP A 82 7.18 -7.30 12.95
N GLY A 83 8.02 -8.20 12.41
CA GLY A 83 8.01 -9.63 12.77
C GLY A 83 7.11 -10.51 11.89
N SER A 84 6.28 -9.93 11.03
CA SER A 84 5.59 -10.64 9.95
C SER A 84 6.49 -10.80 8.75
N ASN A 85 6.32 -11.92 8.01
CA ASN A 85 7.13 -12.22 6.84
C ASN A 85 6.23 -12.61 5.66
N LEU A 86 6.61 -12.13 4.48
CA LEU A 86 6.01 -12.50 3.21
C LEU A 86 7.13 -12.86 2.25
N GLU A 87 7.01 -13.99 1.56
CA GLU A 87 7.93 -14.39 0.49
C GLU A 87 7.14 -14.61 -0.80
N LEU A 88 7.67 -14.03 -1.88
CA LEU A 88 7.14 -14.20 -3.23
C LEU A 88 8.23 -14.86 -4.08
N ARG A 89 7.89 -15.95 -4.75
CA ARG A 89 8.78 -16.63 -5.71
C ARG A 89 8.05 -16.73 -7.03
N GLY A 90 8.75 -16.43 -8.12
CA GLY A 90 8.19 -16.55 -9.45
C GLY A 90 9.18 -17.13 -10.44
N ARG A 91 8.66 -17.96 -11.38
CA ARG A 91 9.43 -18.52 -12.49
C ARG A 91 8.66 -18.40 -13.78
N VAL A 92 9.32 -17.91 -14.81
CA VAL A 92 8.75 -17.82 -16.17
C VAL A 92 8.89 -19.15 -16.86
N GLU A 93 7.76 -19.73 -17.31
CA GLU A 93 7.67 -20.98 -18.06
C GLU A 93 6.86 -20.73 -19.34
N GLY A 94 7.55 -20.53 -20.46
CA GLY A 94 6.93 -20.12 -21.71
C GLY A 94 6.26 -18.73 -21.58
N GLU A 95 4.95 -18.68 -21.84
CA GLU A 95 4.15 -17.45 -21.76
C GLU A 95 3.48 -17.29 -20.37
N ARG A 96 3.88 -18.07 -19.36
CA ARG A 96 3.28 -18.03 -18.02
C ARG A 96 4.33 -17.75 -16.96
N LEU A 97 3.92 -16.99 -15.95
CA LEU A 97 4.63 -16.83 -14.70
C LEU A 97 3.98 -17.71 -13.65
N GLN A 98 4.69 -18.71 -13.17
CA GLN A 98 4.30 -19.49 -11.99
C GLN A 98 4.71 -18.70 -10.75
N LEU A 99 3.75 -18.37 -9.91
CA LEU A 99 3.93 -17.56 -8.70
C LEU A 99 3.61 -18.40 -7.47
N GLN A 100 4.48 -18.33 -6.48
CA GLN A 100 4.28 -18.92 -5.15
C GLN A 100 4.37 -17.80 -4.11
N ILE A 101 3.33 -17.68 -3.29
CA ILE A 101 3.21 -16.72 -2.19
C ILE A 101 3.30 -17.51 -0.90
N VAL A 102 4.30 -17.20 -0.05
CA VAL A 102 4.50 -17.84 1.25
C VAL A 102 4.34 -16.82 2.36
N ASN A 103 3.39 -17.05 3.23
CA ASN A 103 3.10 -16.20 4.38
C ASN A 103 2.61 -17.03 5.58
N ALA A 104 2.09 -16.40 6.64
CA ALA A 104 1.58 -17.11 7.82
C ALA A 104 0.38 -18.02 7.52
N ALA A 105 -0.36 -17.78 6.43
CA ALA A 105 -1.47 -18.63 5.98
C ALA A 105 -1.03 -19.86 5.19
N GLY A 106 0.26 -19.99 4.89
CA GLY A 106 0.83 -21.11 4.15
C GLY A 106 1.40 -20.73 2.80
N VAL A 107 1.33 -21.67 1.86
CA VAL A 107 1.83 -21.54 0.49
C VAL A 107 0.65 -21.47 -0.45
N HIS A 108 0.60 -20.40 -1.26
CA HIS A 108 -0.43 -20.17 -2.27
C HIS A 108 0.23 -20.15 -3.65
N GLU A 109 -0.31 -20.89 -4.60
CA GLU A 109 0.19 -20.93 -5.95
C GLU A 109 -0.78 -20.23 -6.90
N GLN A 110 -0.22 -19.48 -7.83
CA GLN A 110 -0.96 -18.75 -8.86
C GLN A 110 -0.17 -18.78 -10.16
N ALA A 111 -0.87 -18.79 -11.29
CA ALA A 111 -0.26 -18.60 -12.59
C ALA A 111 -0.79 -17.33 -13.24
N LEU A 112 0.11 -16.54 -13.82
CA LEU A 112 -0.21 -15.31 -14.57
C LEU A 112 0.20 -15.53 -16.02
N ASP A 113 -0.69 -15.17 -16.93
CA ASP A 113 -0.39 -15.13 -18.37
C ASP A 113 0.41 -13.84 -18.65
N LEU A 114 1.60 -14.01 -19.23
CA LEU A 114 2.50 -12.92 -19.59
C LEU A 114 2.26 -12.40 -21.02
N GLY A 115 1.49 -13.16 -21.83
CA GLY A 115 1.35 -12.87 -23.26
C GLY A 115 2.67 -13.14 -24.02
N GLN A 116 2.80 -12.50 -25.19
CA GLN A 116 3.97 -12.69 -26.07
C GLN A 116 5.04 -11.58 -25.93
N GLU A 117 4.72 -10.52 -25.19
CA GLU A 117 5.66 -9.41 -25.02
C GLU A 117 6.73 -9.74 -23.98
N PRO A 118 7.98 -9.28 -24.18
CA PRO A 118 9.04 -9.45 -23.19
C PRO A 118 8.68 -8.76 -21.87
N VAL A 119 8.84 -9.50 -20.76
CA VAL A 119 8.57 -8.98 -19.42
C VAL A 119 9.87 -8.85 -18.64
N TYR A 120 10.02 -7.74 -17.96
CA TYR A 120 11.22 -7.36 -17.20
C TYR A 120 10.90 -7.26 -15.71
N PRO A 121 11.86 -7.46 -14.80
CA PRO A 121 11.65 -7.18 -13.38
C PRO A 121 11.66 -5.65 -13.13
N ARG A 122 11.03 -5.21 -12.05
CA ARG A 122 11.09 -3.79 -11.64
C ARG A 122 12.52 -3.31 -11.35
N SER A 123 13.41 -4.19 -10.90
CA SER A 123 14.83 -3.88 -10.70
C SER A 123 15.54 -3.47 -11.98
N ALA A 124 15.01 -3.81 -13.16
CA ALA A 124 15.55 -3.43 -14.44
C ALA A 124 15.18 -1.99 -14.89
N LEU A 125 14.35 -1.25 -14.17
CA LEU A 125 13.84 0.07 -14.56
C LEU A 125 14.96 1.08 -14.92
N LEU A 126 16.07 1.06 -14.22
CA LEU A 126 17.22 1.93 -14.49
C LEU A 126 18.25 1.28 -15.44
N LEU A 127 18.27 -0.04 -15.52
CA LEU A 127 19.18 -0.79 -16.41
C LEU A 127 18.69 -0.84 -17.84
N TYR A 128 17.38 -0.93 -18.06
CA TYR A 128 16.80 -1.01 -19.40
C TYR A 128 17.20 0.18 -20.28
N PRO A 129 17.04 1.45 -19.85
CA PRO A 129 17.51 2.60 -20.62
C PRO A 129 19.02 2.61 -20.86
N LEU A 130 19.82 2.14 -19.88
CA LEU A 130 21.27 2.06 -20.03
C LEU A 130 21.70 1.08 -21.14
N VAL A 131 21.02 -0.08 -21.20
CA VAL A 131 21.29 -1.10 -22.23
C VAL A 131 20.84 -0.62 -23.61
N GLN A 132 19.68 0.04 -23.69
CA GLN A 132 19.15 0.60 -24.95
C GLN A 132 19.91 1.86 -25.41
N GLY A 133 20.49 2.61 -24.50
CA GLY A 133 21.27 3.82 -24.76
C GLY A 133 20.53 5.12 -24.45
N ILE A 134 20.95 5.78 -23.36
CA ILE A 134 20.38 7.05 -22.89
C ILE A 134 20.88 8.22 -23.75
N ARG A 135 19.95 9.01 -24.27
CA ARG A 135 20.17 10.31 -24.91
C ARG A 135 18.91 11.17 -24.79
N PRO A 136 19.02 12.50 -24.72
CA PRO A 136 17.87 13.39 -24.70
C PRO A 136 16.87 13.11 -25.83
N GLY A 137 15.59 13.15 -25.55
CA GLY A 137 14.51 12.97 -26.51
C GLY A 137 14.12 11.50 -26.77
N VAL A 138 14.78 10.50 -26.14
CA VAL A 138 14.45 9.09 -26.34
C VAL A 138 13.31 8.70 -25.39
N ASN A 139 12.38 7.91 -25.93
CA ASN A 139 11.31 7.25 -25.22
C ASN A 139 11.55 5.74 -25.19
N TYR A 140 11.17 5.11 -24.07
CA TYR A 140 11.12 3.65 -23.93
C TYR A 140 9.73 3.24 -23.50
N ARG A 141 9.28 2.09 -23.98
CA ARG A 141 8.00 1.47 -23.62
C ARG A 141 8.21 -0.03 -23.53
N TYR A 142 7.87 -0.62 -22.38
CA TYR A 142 8.05 -2.04 -22.13
C TYR A 142 7.18 -2.48 -20.93
N TRP A 143 7.09 -3.79 -20.69
CA TRP A 143 6.30 -4.35 -19.63
C TRP A 143 7.17 -4.85 -18.49
N VAL A 144 6.76 -4.57 -17.26
CA VAL A 144 7.37 -5.13 -16.06
C VAL A 144 6.36 -5.98 -15.31
N TYR A 145 6.85 -7.02 -14.66
CA TYR A 145 6.08 -7.70 -13.64
C TYR A 145 6.21 -6.94 -12.32
N ASP A 146 5.07 -6.57 -11.77
CA ASP A 146 4.95 -5.94 -10.46
C ASP A 146 4.53 -7.02 -9.44
N ALA A 147 5.47 -7.49 -8.65
CA ALA A 147 5.24 -8.58 -7.72
C ALA A 147 4.37 -8.18 -6.52
N GLU A 148 4.40 -6.90 -6.13
CA GLU A 148 3.59 -6.37 -5.04
C GLU A 148 2.11 -6.35 -5.42
N ASP A 149 1.82 -5.99 -6.66
CA ASP A 149 0.47 -5.95 -7.23
C ASP A 149 0.11 -7.24 -7.99
N ARG A 150 1.06 -8.15 -8.17
CA ARG A 150 0.91 -9.44 -8.88
C ARG A 150 0.32 -9.31 -10.29
N GLN A 151 0.74 -8.29 -11.02
CA GLN A 151 0.26 -8.01 -12.37
C GLN A 151 1.32 -7.40 -13.26
N LEU A 152 1.06 -7.41 -14.57
CA LEU A 152 1.87 -6.70 -15.54
C LEU A 152 1.56 -5.21 -15.53
N SER A 153 2.61 -4.40 -15.64
CA SER A 153 2.49 -2.96 -15.71
C SER A 153 3.30 -2.41 -16.89
N GLU A 154 2.66 -1.57 -17.69
CA GLU A 154 3.37 -0.85 -18.75
C GLU A 154 4.25 0.23 -18.13
N VAL A 155 5.51 0.25 -18.53
CA VAL A 155 6.48 1.30 -18.21
C VAL A 155 6.62 2.23 -19.39
N ARG A 156 6.52 3.52 -19.14
CA ARG A 156 6.86 4.58 -20.08
C ARG A 156 7.97 5.42 -19.50
N GLN A 157 9.05 5.57 -20.25
CA GLN A 157 10.19 6.38 -19.83
C GLN A 157 10.57 7.38 -20.91
N TYR A 158 10.96 8.57 -20.46
CA TYR A 158 11.41 9.65 -21.34
C TYR A 158 12.65 10.33 -20.79
N VAL A 159 13.69 10.47 -21.64
CA VAL A 159 14.91 11.20 -21.29
C VAL A 159 14.72 12.68 -21.65
N THR A 160 14.46 13.51 -20.67
CA THR A 160 14.14 14.94 -20.88
C THR A 160 15.37 15.78 -21.25
N GLY A 161 16.56 15.42 -20.74
CA GLY A 161 17.75 16.21 -20.97
C GLY A 161 18.99 15.72 -20.24
N TYR A 162 20.05 16.51 -20.32
CA TYR A 162 21.26 16.36 -19.51
C TYR A 162 21.47 17.65 -18.74
N GLU A 163 21.55 17.56 -17.41
CA GLU A 163 21.58 18.72 -16.55
C GLU A 163 22.58 18.58 -15.40
N ARG A 164 22.88 19.70 -14.74
CA ARG A 164 23.63 19.75 -13.48
C ARG A 164 22.72 20.25 -12.36
N SER A 165 22.95 19.77 -11.16
CA SER A 165 22.18 20.17 -9.99
C SER A 165 23.12 20.35 -8.79
N ASN A 166 22.69 21.15 -7.82
CA ASN A 166 23.37 21.28 -6.53
C ASN A 166 23.13 20.05 -5.61
N LEU A 167 22.19 19.17 -5.99
CA LEU A 167 21.84 17.99 -5.22
C LEU A 167 22.77 16.82 -5.42
N PHE A 168 23.55 16.82 -6.49
CA PHE A 168 24.51 15.74 -6.81
C PHE A 168 25.74 16.29 -7.55
N ALA A 169 26.85 15.56 -7.47
CA ALA A 169 28.08 15.95 -8.14
C ALA A 169 28.07 15.58 -9.64
N GLY A 170 28.47 16.52 -10.49
CA GLY A 170 28.59 16.30 -11.93
C GLY A 170 27.31 16.59 -12.69
N GLY A 171 27.23 16.05 -13.93
CA GLY A 171 26.02 16.13 -14.76
C GLY A 171 25.33 14.78 -14.87
N ALA A 172 24.05 14.78 -15.14
CA ALA A 172 23.24 13.59 -15.23
C ALA A 172 22.17 13.69 -16.33
N TYR A 173 21.80 12.56 -16.89
CA TYR A 173 20.61 12.44 -17.73
C TYR A 173 19.37 12.36 -16.83
N ARG A 174 18.38 13.20 -17.10
CA ARG A 174 17.12 13.17 -16.41
C ARG A 174 16.16 12.22 -17.12
N LEU A 175 15.79 11.15 -16.44
CA LEU A 175 14.87 10.11 -16.89
C LEU A 175 13.57 10.23 -16.11
N GLN A 176 12.47 10.51 -16.78
CA GLN A 176 11.13 10.45 -16.23
C GLN A 176 10.56 9.06 -16.49
N THR A 177 9.96 8.46 -15.47
CA THR A 177 9.34 7.14 -15.52
C THR A 177 7.89 7.25 -15.07
N SER A 178 6.98 6.69 -15.86
CA SER A 178 5.57 6.54 -15.50
C SER A 178 5.21 5.06 -15.53
N ILE A 179 4.64 4.57 -14.44
CA ILE A 179 4.10 3.22 -14.30
C ILE A 179 2.70 3.38 -13.72
N ARG A 180 1.67 3.02 -14.51
CA ARG A 180 0.28 3.33 -14.14
C ARG A 180 0.12 4.84 -13.87
N ALA A 181 -0.35 5.20 -12.67
CA ALA A 181 -0.52 6.58 -12.25
C ALA A 181 0.63 7.09 -11.34
N GLN A 182 1.72 6.32 -11.21
CA GLN A 182 2.90 6.71 -10.44
C GLN A 182 3.96 7.31 -11.34
N GLU A 183 4.51 8.45 -10.93
CA GLU A 183 5.60 9.11 -11.61
C GLU A 183 6.85 9.15 -10.74
N ALA A 184 8.00 8.93 -11.36
CA ALA A 184 9.30 9.06 -10.75
C ALA A 184 10.28 9.73 -11.72
N THR A 185 11.26 10.41 -11.16
CA THR A 185 12.37 11.00 -11.93
C THR A 185 13.69 10.47 -11.38
N ALA A 186 14.57 10.00 -12.27
CA ALA A 186 15.92 9.59 -11.92
C ALA A 186 16.94 10.44 -12.66
N TRP A 187 18.05 10.78 -12.01
CA TRP A 187 19.19 11.47 -12.59
C TRP A 187 20.34 10.47 -12.73
N ILE A 188 20.60 10.02 -13.96
CA ILE A 188 21.58 8.99 -14.28
C ILE A 188 22.92 9.64 -14.59
N GLY A 189 23.91 9.38 -13.76
CA GLY A 189 25.26 9.89 -13.93
C GLY A 189 26.05 9.21 -15.04
N ALA A 190 27.25 9.73 -15.33
CA ALA A 190 28.11 9.23 -16.39
C ALA A 190 28.52 7.75 -16.26
N LYS A 191 28.49 7.20 -15.05
CA LYS A 191 28.74 5.78 -14.79
C LYS A 191 27.49 4.90 -14.87
N GLY A 192 26.31 5.48 -15.23
CA GLY A 192 25.05 4.75 -15.31
C GLY A 192 24.34 4.51 -13.96
N GLN A 193 24.90 4.94 -12.84
CA GLN A 193 24.26 4.87 -11.53
C GLN A 193 23.26 6.02 -11.36
N PRO A 194 22.15 5.82 -10.66
CA PRO A 194 21.28 6.91 -10.24
C PRO A 194 22.03 7.78 -9.21
N LEU A 195 22.23 9.06 -9.53
CA LEU A 195 22.76 10.03 -8.57
C LEU A 195 21.68 10.47 -7.58
N LEU A 196 20.48 10.62 -8.08
CA LEU A 196 19.27 10.97 -7.33
C LEU A 196 18.07 10.32 -8.00
N GLU A 197 17.15 9.83 -7.21
CA GLU A 197 15.80 9.46 -7.62
C GLU A 197 14.79 10.24 -6.79
N SER A 198 13.66 10.59 -7.38
CA SER A 198 12.59 11.36 -6.76
C SER A 198 11.24 10.81 -7.19
N SER A 199 10.36 10.58 -6.24
CA SER A 199 8.98 10.13 -6.44
C SER A 199 8.04 10.84 -5.46
N LEU A 200 6.72 10.65 -5.60
CA LEU A 200 5.71 11.31 -4.80
C LEU A 200 5.92 12.84 -4.73
N ASP A 201 6.08 13.47 -5.90
CA ASP A 201 6.31 14.92 -6.04
C ASP A 201 7.51 15.44 -5.21
N GLY A 202 8.57 14.62 -5.08
CA GLY A 202 9.78 15.00 -4.36
C GLY A 202 9.78 14.67 -2.86
N VAL A 203 8.68 14.15 -2.34
CA VAL A 203 8.56 13.76 -0.93
C VAL A 203 9.46 12.57 -0.63
N MET A 204 9.54 11.61 -1.55
CA MET A 204 10.42 10.45 -1.45
C MET A 204 11.63 10.68 -2.34
N THR A 205 12.84 10.57 -1.79
CA THR A 205 14.09 10.72 -2.52
C THR A 205 15.08 9.61 -2.18
N ALA A 206 15.87 9.18 -3.18
CA ALA A 206 16.98 8.26 -3.02
C ALA A 206 18.25 8.90 -3.57
N LEU A 207 19.19 9.23 -2.70
CA LEU A 207 20.45 9.89 -3.06
C LEU A 207 21.61 8.90 -3.05
N LEU A 208 22.43 8.85 -4.09
CA LEU A 208 23.61 8.01 -4.17
C LEU A 208 24.57 8.33 -3.01
N GLN A 209 24.97 7.31 -2.26
CA GLN A 209 25.81 7.41 -1.07
C GLN A 209 26.84 6.27 -1.02
N ARG A 210 27.86 6.42 -0.19
CA ARG A 210 28.71 5.30 0.20
C ARG A 210 27.96 4.39 1.18
N GLU A 211 28.28 3.11 1.20
CA GLU A 211 27.66 2.12 2.10
C GLU A 211 27.56 2.61 3.56
N ALA A 212 28.67 3.07 4.13
CA ALA A 212 28.70 3.56 5.52
C ALA A 212 27.71 4.72 5.77
N GLN A 213 27.56 5.62 4.79
CA GLN A 213 26.60 6.73 4.88
C GLN A 213 25.16 6.23 4.74
N ALA A 214 24.93 5.27 3.83
CA ALA A 214 23.64 4.68 3.61
C ALA A 214 23.16 3.92 4.85
N ARG A 215 23.99 3.08 5.44
CA ARG A 215 23.69 2.27 6.64
C ARG A 215 23.54 3.09 7.93
N ASN A 216 24.01 4.33 7.98
CA ASN A 216 23.86 5.19 9.16
C ASN A 216 22.42 5.68 9.41
N TYR A 217 21.45 5.17 8.67
CA TYR A 217 20.05 5.55 8.81
C TYR A 217 19.44 5.18 10.17
N LEU A 218 19.88 4.06 10.77
CA LEU A 218 19.38 3.59 12.07
C LEU A 218 19.64 4.62 13.17
N VAL A 219 20.86 5.21 13.19
CA VAL A 219 21.20 6.24 14.17
C VAL A 219 20.36 7.50 13.95
N GLN A 220 20.20 7.91 12.69
CA GLN A 220 19.41 9.10 12.35
C GLN A 220 17.91 8.90 12.62
N ALA A 221 17.36 7.72 12.31
CA ALA A 221 15.98 7.38 12.61
C ALA A 221 15.71 7.31 14.12
N ALA A 222 16.66 6.75 14.92
CA ALA A 222 16.55 6.70 16.38
C ALA A 222 16.57 8.10 17.03
N LEU A 223 17.28 9.05 16.43
CA LEU A 223 17.32 10.44 16.88
C LEU A 223 16.11 11.26 16.41
N ASN A 224 15.42 10.82 15.37
CA ASN A 224 14.25 11.51 14.83
C ASN A 224 13.03 11.19 15.67
N ARG A 225 12.57 12.15 16.48
CA ARG A 225 11.36 12.04 17.32
C ARG A 225 10.09 12.49 16.63
N GLU A 226 10.16 12.97 15.40
CA GLU A 226 8.99 13.48 14.68
C GLU A 226 8.24 12.36 13.96
N GLU A 227 6.93 12.41 14.04
CA GLU A 227 6.00 11.54 13.31
C GLU A 227 5.81 12.06 11.87
N THR A 228 6.87 12.02 11.08
CA THR A 228 6.92 12.65 9.75
C THR A 228 5.84 12.11 8.82
N LEU A 229 5.57 10.80 8.86
CA LEU A 229 4.56 10.17 8.02
C LEU A 229 3.14 10.63 8.39
N ILE A 230 2.81 10.63 9.70
CA ILE A 230 1.49 11.10 10.16
C ILE A 230 1.30 12.57 9.85
N ASN A 231 2.33 13.41 10.10
CA ASN A 231 2.23 14.83 9.82
C ASN A 231 2.03 15.12 8.33
N TYR A 232 2.61 14.29 7.45
CA TYR A 232 2.44 14.40 6.01
C TYR A 232 1.06 13.89 5.54
N SER A 233 0.56 12.81 6.13
CA SER A 233 -0.72 12.20 5.77
C SER A 233 -1.93 12.81 6.47
N LEU A 234 -1.72 13.67 7.48
CA LEU A 234 -2.80 14.33 8.19
C LEU A 234 -3.60 15.22 7.22
N VAL A 235 -4.91 15.00 7.18
CA VAL A 235 -5.87 15.87 6.49
C VAL A 235 -6.41 16.88 7.50
N PRO A 236 -5.93 18.12 7.52
CA PRO A 236 -6.33 19.11 8.52
C PRO A 236 -7.82 19.45 8.37
N ALA A 237 -8.51 19.59 9.50
CA ALA A 237 -9.88 20.10 9.54
C ALA A 237 -9.87 21.60 9.88
N ASP A 238 -10.70 22.38 9.19
CA ASP A 238 -10.83 23.83 9.40
C ASP A 238 -11.43 24.19 10.77
N ARG A 239 -12.20 23.26 11.37
CA ARG A 239 -12.77 23.43 12.71
C ARG A 239 -12.85 22.11 13.46
N ARG A 240 -12.94 22.20 14.79
CA ARG A 240 -13.02 21.05 15.67
C ARG A 240 -14.40 20.40 15.65
N ILE A 241 -14.46 19.06 15.56
CA ILE A 241 -15.67 18.27 15.77
C ILE A 241 -15.69 17.86 17.25
N ALA A 242 -16.61 18.43 18.01
CA ALA A 242 -16.60 18.31 19.48
C ALA A 242 -16.87 16.89 19.96
N ASP A 243 -17.94 16.26 19.48
CA ASP A 243 -18.35 14.91 19.89
C ASP A 243 -18.80 14.06 18.68
N PRO A 244 -17.83 13.46 17.93
CA PRO A 244 -18.14 12.68 16.74
C PRO A 244 -19.14 11.53 16.99
N ARG A 245 -19.05 10.89 18.15
CA ARG A 245 -19.88 9.72 18.49
C ARG A 245 -21.34 10.05 18.76
N LYS A 246 -21.64 11.30 19.09
CA LYS A 246 -23.02 11.76 19.33
C LYS A 246 -23.64 12.46 18.12
N ALA A 247 -22.83 12.89 17.17
CA ALA A 247 -23.33 13.57 15.98
C ALA A 247 -24.21 12.64 15.15
N SER A 248 -25.39 13.13 14.74
CA SER A 248 -26.32 12.35 13.90
C SER A 248 -25.92 12.36 12.42
N ALA A 249 -25.19 13.37 11.99
CA ALA A 249 -24.66 13.50 10.63
C ALA A 249 -23.40 14.35 10.61
N LEU A 250 -22.60 14.18 9.55
CA LEU A 250 -21.45 15.05 9.23
C LEU A 250 -21.48 15.36 7.73
N THR A 251 -21.38 16.64 7.39
CA THR A 251 -21.18 17.08 6.00
C THR A 251 -19.81 17.75 5.87
N LEU A 252 -18.99 17.23 4.94
CA LEU A 252 -17.63 17.68 4.66
C LEU A 252 -17.49 18.11 3.21
N ALA A 253 -16.67 19.13 2.95
CA ALA A 253 -16.07 19.38 1.66
C ALA A 253 -14.63 18.90 1.69
N LEU A 254 -14.28 17.99 0.77
CA LEU A 254 -12.93 17.46 0.57
C LEU A 254 -12.35 18.08 -0.69
N SER A 255 -11.32 18.92 -0.57
CA SER A 255 -10.56 19.44 -1.69
C SER A 255 -9.32 18.59 -1.96
N GLY A 256 -8.73 18.71 -3.15
CA GLY A 256 -7.54 17.93 -3.53
C GLY A 256 -7.80 16.47 -3.87
N MET A 257 -9.07 16.07 -4.02
CA MET A 257 -9.47 14.70 -4.39
C MET A 257 -9.15 14.37 -5.86
N GLY A 258 -8.99 15.36 -6.74
CA GLY A 258 -8.76 15.16 -8.17
C GLY A 258 -9.96 14.53 -8.89
N GLU A 259 -9.77 14.19 -10.15
CA GLU A 259 -10.79 13.47 -10.94
C GLU A 259 -10.88 11.96 -10.61
N PHE A 260 -9.97 11.47 -9.76
CA PHE A 260 -9.68 10.05 -9.65
C PHE A 260 -10.48 9.30 -8.58
N LEU A 261 -11.09 9.98 -7.61
CA LEU A 261 -11.76 9.26 -6.53
C LEU A 261 -13.03 9.97 -6.06
N LEU A 262 -14.15 9.55 -6.63
CA LEU A 262 -15.45 9.83 -6.02
C LEU A 262 -15.78 8.65 -5.10
N PRO A 263 -15.87 8.85 -3.75
CA PRO A 263 -16.22 7.78 -2.85
C PRO A 263 -17.55 7.12 -3.20
N VAL A 264 -17.56 5.79 -3.27
CA VAL A 264 -18.77 5.05 -3.66
C VAL A 264 -19.86 5.26 -2.63
N PRO A 265 -21.07 5.73 -3.04
CA PRO A 265 -22.20 5.91 -2.12
C PRO A 265 -22.64 4.60 -1.47
N ASN A 266 -23.10 4.69 -0.23
CA ASN A 266 -23.78 3.61 0.48
C ASN A 266 -24.95 4.19 1.30
N SER A 267 -25.61 3.35 2.10
CA SER A 267 -26.73 3.75 2.96
C SER A 267 -26.37 4.82 4.00
N ARG A 268 -25.10 4.94 4.37
CA ARG A 268 -24.62 5.95 5.33
C ARG A 268 -23.94 7.15 4.70
N GLN A 269 -23.27 6.97 3.56
CA GLN A 269 -22.42 7.98 2.95
C GLN A 269 -22.88 8.29 1.52
N GLN A 270 -23.05 9.57 1.25
CA GLN A 270 -23.30 10.09 -0.08
C GLN A 270 -22.29 11.19 -0.38
N CYS A 271 -21.56 11.05 -1.50
CA CYS A 271 -20.60 12.02 -1.96
C CYS A 271 -20.94 12.48 -3.37
N ALA A 272 -20.80 13.77 -3.64
CA ALA A 272 -21.02 14.35 -4.96
C ALA A 272 -19.98 15.44 -5.26
N PRO A 273 -19.56 15.59 -6.52
CA PRO A 273 -18.70 16.71 -6.92
C PRO A 273 -19.46 18.03 -6.80
N ALA A 274 -18.73 19.09 -6.41
CA ALA A 274 -19.21 20.46 -6.40
C ALA A 274 -18.57 21.27 -7.53
N ASP A 275 -19.19 22.40 -7.90
CA ASP A 275 -18.74 23.26 -9.02
C ASP A 275 -17.32 23.81 -8.84
N ASN A 276 -16.84 23.92 -7.60
CA ASN A 276 -15.50 24.41 -7.26
C ASN A 276 -14.40 23.32 -7.26
N GLY A 277 -14.73 22.09 -7.66
CA GLY A 277 -13.83 20.95 -7.69
C GLY A 277 -13.67 20.22 -6.35
N ASP A 278 -14.37 20.65 -5.28
CA ASP A 278 -14.47 19.90 -4.03
C ASP A 278 -15.39 18.69 -4.21
N VAL A 279 -15.23 17.68 -3.35
CA VAL A 279 -16.18 16.59 -3.17
C VAL A 279 -16.95 16.81 -1.87
N ILE A 280 -18.27 17.00 -1.95
CA ILE A 280 -19.12 17.13 -0.77
C ILE A 280 -19.60 15.75 -0.35
N CYS A 281 -19.19 15.33 0.86
CA CYS A 281 -19.62 14.07 1.46
C CYS A 281 -20.53 14.33 2.65
N ARG A 282 -21.68 13.65 2.67
CA ARG A 282 -22.60 13.58 3.81
C ARG A 282 -22.60 12.16 4.38
N VAL A 283 -22.32 12.04 5.68
CA VAL A 283 -22.27 10.78 6.42
C VAL A 283 -23.29 10.82 7.56
N LEU A 284 -24.07 9.75 7.69
CA LEU A 284 -25.11 9.59 8.71
C LEU A 284 -24.64 8.63 9.82
N ALA A 285 -25.08 8.84 11.06
CA ALA A 285 -24.80 7.97 12.19
C ALA A 285 -25.54 6.62 12.07
N THR A 286 -26.73 6.65 11.51
CA THR A 286 -27.59 5.46 11.37
C THR A 286 -27.54 4.95 9.93
N VAL A 287 -27.51 3.64 9.80
CA VAL A 287 -27.67 2.96 8.51
C VAL A 287 -29.14 3.06 8.11
N ALA A 288 -29.43 3.36 6.85
CA ALA A 288 -30.77 3.18 6.31
C ALA A 288 -31.16 1.69 6.45
N HIS A 289 -32.45 1.42 6.63
CA HIS A 289 -32.94 0.04 6.77
C HIS A 289 -32.64 -0.84 5.55
N ARG A 290 -32.30 -0.23 4.41
CA ARG A 290 -31.97 -0.93 3.17
C ARG A 290 -30.93 -0.15 2.39
N GLU A 291 -29.97 -0.86 1.81
CA GLU A 291 -28.98 -0.29 0.89
C GLU A 291 -29.68 0.25 -0.37
N PRO A 292 -29.39 1.50 -0.80
CA PRO A 292 -29.98 2.08 -2.02
C PRO A 292 -29.66 1.28 -3.29
N ALA A 293 -28.46 0.71 -3.36
CA ALA A 293 -28.01 -0.18 -4.41
C ALA A 293 -27.44 -1.44 -3.74
N PRO A 294 -28.29 -2.43 -3.40
CA PRO A 294 -27.83 -3.66 -2.77
C PRO A 294 -26.87 -4.40 -3.72
N PRO A 295 -25.81 -5.01 -3.18
CA PRO A 295 -24.89 -5.80 -3.98
C PRO A 295 -25.60 -6.99 -4.62
N ASP A 296 -25.25 -7.33 -5.85
CA ASP A 296 -25.70 -8.56 -6.48
C ASP A 296 -25.00 -9.79 -5.89
N GLU A 297 -25.46 -10.99 -6.26
CA GLU A 297 -24.92 -12.24 -5.75
C GLU A 297 -23.44 -12.43 -6.07
N HIS A 298 -22.99 -12.01 -7.25
CA HIS A 298 -21.58 -12.09 -7.66
C HIS A 298 -20.70 -11.17 -6.80
N GLN A 299 -21.16 -9.96 -6.50
CA GLN A 299 -20.47 -9.03 -5.60
C GLN A 299 -20.41 -9.58 -4.18
N LEU A 300 -21.49 -10.16 -3.66
CA LEU A 300 -21.51 -10.79 -2.33
C LEU A 300 -20.56 -11.98 -2.28
N GLN A 301 -20.53 -12.80 -3.33
CA GLN A 301 -19.61 -13.94 -3.40
C GLN A 301 -18.13 -13.48 -3.37
N LYS A 302 -17.79 -12.41 -4.10
CA LYS A 302 -16.44 -11.80 -4.03
C LYS A 302 -16.05 -11.45 -2.60
N TYR A 303 -16.97 -10.96 -1.77
CA TYR A 303 -16.72 -10.59 -0.38
C TYR A 303 -16.77 -11.78 0.60
N LEU A 304 -16.81 -13.00 0.09
CA LEU A 304 -16.61 -14.27 0.83
C LEU A 304 -15.31 -14.97 0.42
N GLU A 305 -14.66 -14.52 -0.64
CA GLU A 305 -13.51 -15.19 -1.21
C GLU A 305 -12.31 -15.24 -0.26
N HIS A 306 -11.58 -16.35 -0.37
CA HIS A 306 -10.27 -16.53 0.22
C HIS A 306 -9.22 -15.74 -0.57
N THR A 307 -8.34 -15.03 0.15
CA THR A 307 -7.12 -14.44 -0.44
C THR A 307 -5.92 -14.74 0.47
N PRO A 308 -4.68 -14.62 -0.03
CA PRO A 308 -3.48 -14.82 0.80
C PRO A 308 -3.41 -13.88 2.03
N ILE A 309 -4.03 -12.69 1.96
CA ILE A 309 -4.10 -11.72 3.05
C ILE A 309 -5.27 -12.04 4.00
N LEU A 310 -6.41 -12.45 3.43
CA LEU A 310 -7.65 -12.78 4.14
C LEU A 310 -7.92 -14.29 3.98
N PRO A 311 -7.25 -15.15 4.78
CA PRO A 311 -7.25 -16.60 4.59
C PRO A 311 -8.53 -17.25 5.13
N THR A 312 -9.66 -16.93 4.51
CA THR A 312 -10.98 -17.53 4.80
C THR A 312 -10.89 -19.06 4.64
N GLY A 313 -11.46 -19.82 5.54
CA GLY A 313 -11.40 -21.29 5.49
C GLY A 313 -10.08 -21.89 6.00
N HIS A 314 -9.14 -21.08 6.52
CA HIS A 314 -7.98 -21.64 7.20
C HIS A 314 -8.39 -22.34 8.50
N PRO A 315 -7.92 -23.58 8.79
CA PRO A 315 -8.38 -24.37 9.93
C PRO A 315 -8.35 -23.62 11.29
N THR A 316 -7.32 -22.81 11.52
CA THR A 316 -7.22 -22.00 12.75
C THR A 316 -8.35 -20.97 12.85
N LEU A 317 -8.73 -20.34 11.72
CA LEU A 317 -9.82 -19.36 11.69
C LEU A 317 -11.18 -20.04 11.78
N GLU A 318 -11.36 -21.22 11.16
CA GLU A 318 -12.59 -22.00 11.26
C GLU A 318 -12.88 -22.42 12.68
N LEU A 319 -11.88 -22.97 13.39
CA LEU A 319 -11.99 -23.32 14.80
C LEU A 319 -12.32 -22.10 15.66
N LEU A 320 -11.61 -20.99 15.47
CA LEU A 320 -11.84 -19.77 16.22
C LEU A 320 -13.21 -19.15 15.93
N ALA A 321 -13.61 -19.06 14.67
CA ALA A 321 -14.91 -18.53 14.27
C ALA A 321 -16.06 -19.36 14.84
N THR A 322 -15.91 -20.69 14.84
CA THR A 322 -16.88 -21.61 15.45
C THR A 322 -16.96 -21.42 16.95
N ASP A 323 -15.84 -21.28 17.64
CA ASP A 323 -15.80 -21.03 19.10
C ASP A 323 -16.46 -19.69 19.45
N ILE A 324 -16.23 -18.64 18.66
CA ILE A 324 -16.78 -17.30 18.90
C ILE A 324 -18.29 -17.23 18.63
N ALA A 325 -18.75 -17.78 17.49
CA ALA A 325 -20.08 -17.48 16.95
C ALA A 325 -20.76 -18.66 16.24
N GLY A 326 -20.23 -19.89 16.33
CA GLY A 326 -20.80 -21.06 15.63
C GLY A 326 -22.19 -21.46 16.07
N GLY A 327 -22.62 -21.08 17.29
CA GLY A 327 -23.98 -21.32 17.82
C GLY A 327 -24.99 -20.22 17.52
N LEU A 328 -24.58 -19.12 16.88
CA LEU A 328 -25.44 -17.99 16.55
C LEU A 328 -25.98 -18.13 15.11
N GLU A 329 -27.23 -17.77 14.88
CA GLU A 329 -27.85 -17.80 13.56
C GLU A 329 -27.94 -16.39 12.92
N ASP A 330 -28.23 -15.39 13.75
CA ASP A 330 -28.38 -14.00 13.27
C ASP A 330 -27.03 -13.40 12.85
N PRO A 331 -26.92 -12.86 11.62
CA PRO A 331 -25.68 -12.26 11.15
C PRO A 331 -25.19 -11.10 12.00
N GLY A 332 -26.09 -10.27 12.52
CA GLY A 332 -25.74 -9.13 13.39
C GLY A 332 -25.20 -9.58 14.74
N GLU A 333 -25.67 -10.69 15.30
CA GLU A 333 -25.15 -11.29 16.53
C GLU A 333 -23.75 -11.88 16.28
N ARG A 334 -23.55 -12.59 15.16
CA ARG A 334 -22.22 -13.09 14.75
C ARG A 334 -21.21 -11.96 14.61
N MET A 335 -21.60 -10.87 13.92
CA MET A 335 -20.75 -9.67 13.77
C MET A 335 -20.34 -9.09 15.12
N ARG A 336 -21.30 -8.97 16.08
CA ARG A 336 -21.02 -8.45 17.42
C ARG A 336 -20.11 -9.36 18.21
N ALA A 337 -20.29 -10.67 18.11
CA ALA A 337 -19.46 -11.65 18.77
C ALA A 337 -18.00 -11.57 18.30
N VAL A 338 -17.77 -11.55 16.98
CA VAL A 338 -16.42 -11.39 16.39
C VAL A 338 -15.80 -10.05 16.79
N PHE A 339 -16.55 -8.96 16.69
CA PHE A 339 -16.09 -7.63 17.09
C PHE A 339 -15.65 -7.59 18.57
N SER A 340 -16.48 -8.12 19.46
CA SER A 340 -16.19 -8.14 20.91
C SER A 340 -14.97 -8.99 21.21
N TRP A 341 -14.87 -10.16 20.56
CA TRP A 341 -13.72 -11.03 20.75
C TRP A 341 -12.40 -10.36 20.34
N ILE A 342 -12.37 -9.68 19.19
CA ILE A 342 -11.15 -8.98 18.72
C ILE A 342 -10.77 -7.89 19.72
N ARG A 343 -11.72 -7.04 20.11
CA ARG A 343 -11.48 -5.96 21.08
C ARG A 343 -10.93 -6.46 22.42
N ASP A 344 -11.39 -7.64 22.87
CA ASP A 344 -11.03 -8.17 24.18
C ASP A 344 -9.72 -9.01 24.13
N ASN A 345 -9.29 -9.47 22.96
CA ASN A 345 -8.17 -10.41 22.79
C ASN A 345 -6.99 -9.90 21.95
N ILE A 346 -7.17 -8.81 21.21
CA ILE A 346 -6.12 -8.24 20.33
C ILE A 346 -5.78 -6.83 20.82
N GLY A 347 -4.50 -6.60 21.07
CA GLY A 347 -4.00 -5.27 21.42
C GLY A 347 -4.04 -4.31 20.22
N ASP A 348 -4.08 -3.01 20.49
CA ASP A 348 -4.12 -1.91 19.51
C ASP A 348 -2.77 -1.22 19.30
N ASP A 349 -1.67 -1.89 19.63
CA ASP A 349 -0.34 -1.40 19.34
C ASP A 349 -0.13 -1.28 17.82
N ALA A 350 0.66 -0.28 17.43
CA ALA A 350 0.99 -0.04 16.03
C ALA A 350 1.95 -1.13 15.48
N VAL A 351 1.45 -2.34 15.32
CA VAL A 351 2.15 -3.49 14.73
C VAL A 351 1.55 -3.79 13.37
N ASP A 352 2.39 -3.71 12.33
CA ASP A 352 1.99 -4.06 10.97
C ASP A 352 2.07 -5.57 10.73
N VAL A 353 1.17 -6.08 9.91
CA VAL A 353 1.05 -7.49 9.60
C VAL A 353 0.73 -7.68 8.12
N PHE A 354 1.09 -8.84 7.56
CA PHE A 354 0.71 -9.20 6.19
C PHE A 354 -0.63 -9.93 6.11
N THR A 355 -1.00 -10.67 7.17
CA THR A 355 -2.19 -11.52 7.14
C THR A 355 -2.96 -11.50 8.45
N ALA A 356 -4.23 -11.94 8.42
CA ALA A 356 -5.05 -12.14 9.60
C ALA A 356 -4.42 -13.14 10.60
N LEU A 357 -3.64 -14.14 10.13
CA LEU A 357 -2.99 -15.12 11.00
C LEU A 357 -1.78 -14.54 11.74
N ASP A 358 -1.09 -13.56 11.16
CA ASP A 358 -0.04 -12.83 11.88
C ASP A 358 -0.62 -12.11 13.10
N VAL A 359 -1.84 -11.54 12.98
CA VAL A 359 -2.54 -10.90 14.10
C VAL A 359 -2.78 -11.89 15.23
N LEU A 360 -3.29 -13.08 14.90
CA LEU A 360 -3.53 -14.12 15.92
C LEU A 360 -2.24 -14.56 16.60
N LYS A 361 -1.15 -14.68 15.85
CA LYS A 361 0.15 -15.06 16.39
C LYS A 361 0.73 -13.98 17.30
N GLN A 362 0.63 -12.72 16.90
CA GLN A 362 1.21 -11.59 17.63
C GLN A 362 0.30 -11.10 18.77
N ARG A 363 -1.01 -11.41 18.71
CA ARG A 363 -2.05 -10.90 19.63
C ARG A 363 -2.09 -9.38 19.69
N ASN A 364 -1.64 -8.73 18.64
CA ASN A 364 -1.52 -7.29 18.54
C ASN A 364 -1.49 -6.85 17.08
N ALA A 365 -2.18 -5.78 16.72
CA ALA A 365 -2.16 -5.20 15.40
C ALA A 365 -2.76 -3.79 15.37
N GLU A 366 -2.33 -2.98 14.41
CA GLU A 366 -3.01 -1.71 14.09
C GLU A 366 -4.31 -1.93 13.31
N CYS A 367 -4.95 -0.84 12.88
CA CYS A 367 -6.25 -0.84 12.22
C CYS A 367 -6.37 -1.81 11.03
N GLN A 368 -5.36 -1.86 10.18
CA GLN A 368 -5.36 -2.76 9.03
C GLN A 368 -5.39 -4.22 9.46
N GLY A 369 -4.51 -4.62 10.37
CA GLY A 369 -4.44 -6.00 10.86
C GLY A 369 -5.72 -6.42 11.59
N GLN A 370 -6.25 -5.59 12.48
CA GLN A 370 -7.51 -5.89 13.17
C GLN A 370 -8.69 -6.02 12.18
N SER A 371 -8.71 -5.18 11.14
CA SER A 371 -9.71 -5.27 10.07
C SER A 371 -9.55 -6.54 9.23
N PHE A 372 -8.31 -6.99 8.97
CA PHE A 372 -8.04 -8.25 8.28
C PHE A 372 -8.54 -9.45 9.09
N LEU A 373 -8.26 -9.47 10.39
CA LEU A 373 -8.72 -10.54 11.27
C LEU A 373 -10.25 -10.57 11.36
N TYR A 374 -10.88 -9.41 11.56
CA TYR A 374 -12.34 -9.30 11.58
C TYR A 374 -12.94 -9.80 10.27
N THR A 375 -12.44 -9.32 9.14
CA THR A 375 -12.94 -9.69 7.81
C THR A 375 -12.80 -11.20 7.56
N SER A 376 -11.65 -11.77 7.91
CA SER A 376 -11.41 -13.22 7.72
C SER A 376 -12.34 -14.07 8.58
N LEU A 377 -12.56 -13.72 9.85
CA LEU A 377 -13.49 -14.43 10.73
C LEU A 377 -14.95 -14.28 10.28
N ALA A 378 -15.37 -13.07 9.89
CA ALA A 378 -16.72 -12.82 9.38
C ALA A 378 -16.99 -13.62 8.09
N ARG A 379 -16.07 -13.61 7.14
CA ARG A 379 -16.16 -14.40 5.91
C ARG A 379 -16.20 -15.91 6.19
N THR A 380 -15.42 -16.40 7.16
CA THR A 380 -15.44 -17.80 7.60
C THR A 380 -16.82 -18.19 8.16
N LEU A 381 -17.53 -17.26 8.80
CA LEU A 381 -18.91 -17.44 9.25
C LEU A 381 -19.98 -17.24 8.16
N GLY A 382 -19.57 -17.10 6.90
CA GLY A 382 -20.47 -16.89 5.75
C GLY A 382 -21.03 -15.47 5.64
N ILE A 383 -20.42 -14.48 6.29
CA ILE A 383 -20.86 -13.09 6.24
C ILE A 383 -20.02 -12.34 5.19
N PRO A 384 -20.63 -11.90 4.06
CA PRO A 384 -19.92 -11.10 3.07
C PRO A 384 -19.35 -9.85 3.72
N THR A 385 -18.03 -9.70 3.69
CA THR A 385 -17.33 -8.61 4.41
C THR A 385 -16.21 -8.06 3.56
N ARG A 386 -16.09 -6.72 3.52
CA ARG A 386 -15.04 -6.01 2.81
C ARG A 386 -14.18 -5.20 3.75
N VAL A 387 -12.90 -5.08 3.43
CA VAL A 387 -11.99 -4.14 4.08
C VAL A 387 -12.20 -2.77 3.43
N VAL A 388 -12.33 -1.76 4.24
CA VAL A 388 -12.58 -0.38 3.82
C VAL A 388 -11.42 0.50 4.26
N ASN A 389 -10.98 1.37 3.35
CA ASN A 389 -9.93 2.35 3.60
C ASN A 389 -10.48 3.75 3.39
N GLY A 390 -10.15 4.65 4.29
CA GLY A 390 -10.66 6.00 4.26
C GLY A 390 -10.05 6.91 5.30
N LEU A 391 -10.84 7.84 5.80
CA LEU A 391 -10.43 8.85 6.78
C LEU A 391 -11.24 8.72 8.05
N VAL A 392 -10.61 8.96 9.21
CA VAL A 392 -11.27 9.06 10.52
C VAL A 392 -10.76 10.29 11.27
N TYR A 393 -11.65 11.00 11.97
CA TYR A 393 -11.29 12.21 12.69
C TYR A 393 -10.55 11.92 14.00
N SER A 394 -9.40 12.55 14.16
CA SER A 394 -8.62 12.55 15.40
C SER A 394 -8.82 13.84 16.18
N LYS A 395 -9.50 13.75 17.34
CA LYS A 395 -9.66 14.92 18.23
C LYS A 395 -8.32 15.50 18.69
N ARG A 396 -7.31 14.65 18.90
CA ARG A 396 -5.96 15.04 19.35
C ARG A 396 -5.26 15.91 18.30
N ARG A 397 -5.44 15.58 17.01
CA ARG A 397 -4.75 16.27 15.90
C ARG A 397 -5.59 17.32 15.20
N ASN A 398 -6.86 17.43 15.56
CA ASN A 398 -7.84 18.30 14.89
C ASN A 398 -7.81 18.12 13.36
N GLY A 399 -7.91 16.88 12.91
CA GLY A 399 -7.85 16.53 11.49
C GLY A 399 -8.17 15.06 11.30
N PHE A 400 -8.22 14.64 10.04
CA PHE A 400 -8.50 13.26 9.68
C PHE A 400 -7.20 12.51 9.41
N LEU A 401 -7.15 11.26 9.84
CA LEU A 401 -6.08 10.31 9.56
C LEU A 401 -6.58 9.25 8.60
N TYR A 402 -5.72 8.74 7.75
CA TYR A 402 -6.01 7.54 6.99
C TYR A 402 -6.21 6.37 7.95
N HIS A 403 -7.24 5.58 7.69
CA HIS A 403 -7.67 4.51 8.59
C HIS A 403 -8.32 3.38 7.81
N THR A 404 -8.29 2.17 8.41
CA THR A 404 -8.87 0.96 7.84
C THR A 404 -9.86 0.35 8.83
N TRP A 405 -11.04 -0.05 8.31
CA TRP A 405 -12.09 -0.76 9.07
C TRP A 405 -12.76 -1.81 8.19
N ALA A 406 -13.80 -2.45 8.68
CA ALA A 406 -14.56 -3.43 7.93
C ALA A 406 -16.01 -3.00 7.71
N GLU A 407 -16.61 -3.49 6.62
CA GLU A 407 -18.05 -3.43 6.39
C GLU A 407 -18.58 -4.83 6.07
N SER A 408 -19.57 -5.28 6.84
CA SER A 408 -20.22 -6.58 6.70
C SER A 408 -21.66 -6.45 6.25
N TRP A 409 -22.08 -7.34 5.35
CA TRP A 409 -23.45 -7.38 4.84
C TRP A 409 -24.36 -8.17 5.77
N ASP A 410 -25.43 -7.54 6.30
CA ASP A 410 -26.39 -8.18 7.20
C ASP A 410 -27.61 -8.79 6.49
N GLY A 411 -27.62 -8.76 5.18
CA GLY A 411 -28.76 -9.16 4.34
C GLY A 411 -29.60 -7.98 3.79
N ASN A 412 -29.45 -6.79 4.38
CA ASN A 412 -30.20 -5.59 4.02
C ASN A 412 -29.30 -4.37 3.74
N ALA A 413 -28.28 -4.20 4.55
CA ALA A 413 -27.35 -3.06 4.46
C ALA A 413 -25.94 -3.43 4.91
N TRP A 414 -24.95 -2.59 4.50
CA TRP A 414 -23.59 -2.69 4.97
C TRP A 414 -23.46 -2.11 6.38
N GLN A 415 -23.03 -2.94 7.34
CA GLN A 415 -22.73 -2.56 8.72
C GLN A 415 -21.25 -2.22 8.83
N SER A 416 -20.93 -0.99 9.24
CA SER A 416 -19.53 -0.55 9.39
C SER A 416 -19.02 -0.84 10.79
N ILE A 417 -17.85 -1.48 10.90
CA ILE A 417 -17.30 -2.05 12.13
C ILE A 417 -15.82 -1.71 12.22
N ASP A 418 -15.44 -1.05 13.30
CA ASP A 418 -14.05 -0.70 13.60
C ASP A 418 -13.61 -1.30 14.95
N PRO A 419 -12.92 -2.43 14.92
CA PRO A 419 -12.43 -3.05 16.15
C PRO A 419 -11.40 -2.19 16.87
N THR A 420 -10.53 -1.48 16.14
CA THR A 420 -9.44 -0.67 16.69
C THR A 420 -9.95 0.51 17.52
N LEU A 421 -10.96 1.22 17.02
CA LEU A 421 -11.58 2.31 17.76
C LEU A 421 -12.74 1.85 18.66
N GLY A 422 -13.02 0.54 18.70
CA GLY A 422 -14.08 -0.05 19.49
C GLY A 422 -15.46 0.49 19.10
N GLN A 423 -15.74 0.58 17.79
CA GLN A 423 -17.00 1.15 17.29
C GLN A 423 -17.77 0.17 16.43
N PHE A 424 -19.02 -0.09 16.84
CA PHE A 424 -20.01 -0.83 16.07
C PHE A 424 -21.42 -0.33 16.40
N PRO A 425 -22.11 0.39 15.49
CA PRO A 425 -21.59 0.95 14.25
C PRO A 425 -20.56 2.06 14.47
N VAL A 426 -19.79 2.36 13.41
CA VAL A 426 -18.81 3.45 13.46
C VAL A 426 -19.51 4.83 13.45
N ASP A 427 -18.85 5.86 14.00
CA ASP A 427 -19.38 7.23 14.03
C ASP A 427 -19.34 7.92 12.65
N VAL A 428 -19.91 9.12 12.58
CA VAL A 428 -20.06 9.92 11.35
C VAL A 428 -18.75 10.43 10.74
N THR A 429 -17.63 10.27 11.44
CA THR A 429 -16.33 10.75 10.97
C THR A 429 -15.55 9.71 10.17
N HIS A 430 -16.07 8.50 10.04
CA HIS A 430 -15.53 7.47 9.16
C HIS A 430 -15.97 7.76 7.71
N ILE A 431 -15.07 8.37 6.96
CA ILE A 431 -15.29 8.73 5.55
C ILE A 431 -14.70 7.64 4.69
N ARG A 432 -15.53 6.78 4.11
CA ARG A 432 -15.11 5.73 3.21
C ARG A 432 -14.60 6.34 1.91
N LEU A 433 -13.40 5.95 1.48
CA LEU A 433 -12.83 6.34 0.21
C LEU A 433 -12.83 5.18 -0.79
N ILE A 434 -12.26 4.05 -0.41
CA ILE A 434 -12.18 2.85 -1.26
C ILE A 434 -12.37 1.58 -0.43
N ASP A 435 -12.61 0.46 -1.08
CA ASP A 435 -12.56 -0.88 -0.49
C ASP A 435 -11.49 -1.73 -1.17
N GLY A 436 -10.88 -2.61 -0.37
CA GLY A 436 -9.83 -3.53 -0.80
C GLY A 436 -8.79 -3.78 0.29
N ALA A 437 -8.13 -4.93 0.21
CA ALA A 437 -7.10 -5.35 1.15
C ALA A 437 -5.70 -5.42 0.50
N GLU A 438 -5.64 -5.49 -0.82
CA GLU A 438 -4.41 -5.61 -1.57
C GLU A 438 -3.74 -4.24 -1.79
N ILE A 439 -2.42 -4.23 -1.98
CA ILE A 439 -1.66 -2.99 -2.23
C ILE A 439 -2.18 -2.27 -3.48
N SER A 440 -2.54 -3.02 -4.52
CA SER A 440 -3.15 -2.50 -5.75
C SER A 440 -4.42 -1.69 -5.49
N ASP A 441 -5.26 -2.15 -4.55
CA ASP A 441 -6.50 -1.47 -4.18
C ASP A 441 -6.21 -0.11 -3.53
N LEU A 442 -5.07 0.02 -2.83
CA LEU A 442 -4.66 1.24 -2.10
C LEU A 442 -3.94 2.27 -2.99
N THR A 443 -3.51 1.87 -4.19
CA THR A 443 -2.76 2.75 -5.11
C THR A 443 -3.44 4.11 -5.34
N PRO A 444 -4.77 4.22 -5.54
CA PRO A 444 -5.44 5.51 -5.69
C PRO A 444 -5.29 6.42 -4.46
N LEU A 445 -5.26 5.85 -3.24
CA LEU A 445 -5.09 6.64 -2.02
C LEU A 445 -3.70 7.26 -1.90
N LEU A 446 -2.66 6.59 -2.41
CA LEU A 446 -1.29 7.10 -2.37
C LEU A 446 -1.17 8.46 -3.09
N GLN A 447 -1.98 8.69 -4.13
CA GLN A 447 -2.00 9.95 -4.87
C GLN A 447 -2.68 11.09 -4.10
N LEU A 448 -3.48 10.77 -3.10
CA LEU A 448 -4.23 11.72 -2.29
C LEU A 448 -3.48 12.14 -1.03
N ILE A 449 -2.48 11.36 -0.60
CA ILE A 449 -1.70 11.65 0.62
C ILE A 449 -0.98 12.98 0.49
N GLY A 450 -1.19 13.85 1.48
CA GLY A 450 -0.62 15.20 1.51
C GLY A 450 -1.35 16.24 0.64
N ARG A 451 -2.39 15.84 -0.10
CA ARG A 451 -3.15 16.75 -0.99
C ARG A 451 -4.55 17.06 -0.49
N ILE A 452 -5.18 16.13 0.23
CA ILE A 452 -6.56 16.34 0.72
C ILE A 452 -6.57 17.37 1.83
N GLN A 453 -7.58 18.25 1.78
CA GLN A 453 -7.96 19.13 2.88
C GLN A 453 -9.45 18.93 3.17
N ALA A 454 -9.82 19.00 4.44
CA ALA A 454 -11.20 18.81 4.87
C ALA A 454 -11.78 20.10 5.46
N ARG A 455 -12.91 20.54 4.94
CA ARG A 455 -13.69 21.63 5.49
C ARG A 455 -15.01 21.09 6.02
N VAL A 456 -15.26 21.27 7.31
CA VAL A 456 -16.48 20.81 7.98
C VAL A 456 -17.61 21.80 7.69
N LEU A 457 -18.60 21.40 6.90
CA LEU A 457 -19.74 22.22 6.53
C LEU A 457 -20.82 22.19 7.60
N GLU A 458 -21.17 21.00 8.08
CA GLU A 458 -22.23 20.80 9.04
C GLU A 458 -21.93 19.61 9.97
N VAL A 459 -22.30 19.73 11.23
CA VAL A 459 -22.33 18.63 12.20
C VAL A 459 -23.74 18.56 12.75
N GLY A 460 -24.46 17.47 12.48
CA GLY A 460 -25.83 17.26 12.94
C GLY A 460 -25.87 17.10 14.47
N ALA A 461 -26.90 17.65 15.08
CA ALA A 461 -27.16 17.48 16.51
C ALA A 461 -27.31 15.99 16.89
N PRO A 462 -27.07 15.63 18.14
CA PRO A 462 -27.26 14.27 18.66
C PRO A 462 -28.69 13.74 18.45
#